data_7efe0ae6f96b39186c7ad3041f44bec7
#
_entry.id   7efe0ae6f96b39186c7ad3041f44bec7
#
_cell.length_a   1.000
_cell.length_b   1.000
_cell.length_c   1.000
_cell.angle_alpha   90.00
_cell.angle_beta   90.00
_cell.angle_gamma   90.00
#
_symmetry.space_group_name_H-M   'P 1'
#
loop_
_entity.id
_entity.type
_entity.pdbx_description
1 polymer ?
#
loop_
_entity_poly.entity_id
_entity_poly.type
_entity_poly.pdbx_seq_one_letter_code
_entity_poly.pdbx_strand_id
1 'polypeptide(L)'
;MKVSLIVATGRNGEIGKNNDLIWHLPADMKFFKDTTEDHIVIMGRRNWDSIPRKYRPLVGRENVVLTRSEDFSAEGATVFNDLKAALSFYNQSSERRTCFIIGGAQVYQLALDAGCVEEMYITHIDEEFDADTYFPKVDFSEWKSDVVMEHSHDEKNPYAFTVKRYWK
;
A
#
# COMPACT_ATOMS: atom_id res chain seq x y z
N MET A 1 8.29 -0.44 -16.39
CA MET A 1 7.12 -0.37 -15.48
C MET A 1 7.55 0.24 -14.15
N LYS A 2 6.79 1.20 -13.66
CA LYS A 2 7.08 1.84 -12.38
C LYS A 2 6.54 1.00 -11.23
N VAL A 3 7.32 0.86 -10.16
CA VAL A 3 6.90 0.24 -8.90
C VAL A 3 6.83 1.33 -7.84
N SER A 4 5.65 1.51 -7.29
CA SER A 4 5.38 2.50 -6.26
C SER A 4 4.87 1.80 -5.00
N LEU A 5 5.06 2.43 -3.85
CA LEU A 5 4.55 1.94 -2.59
C LEU A 5 3.58 2.99 -2.05
N ILE A 6 2.49 2.54 -1.45
CA ILE A 6 1.50 3.45 -0.86
C ILE A 6 1.10 2.92 0.52
N VAL A 7 1.14 3.80 1.51
CA VAL A 7 0.89 3.43 2.91
C VAL A 7 0.44 4.65 3.71
N ALA A 8 -0.36 4.41 4.74
CA ALA A 8 -0.65 5.40 5.78
C ALA A 8 -0.05 4.91 7.09
N THR A 9 0.63 5.80 7.82
CA THR A 9 1.29 5.47 9.08
C THR A 9 0.96 6.49 10.16
N GLY A 10 0.92 6.04 11.42
CA GLY A 10 0.97 6.93 12.57
C GLY A 10 2.37 7.50 12.77
N ARG A 11 2.54 8.35 13.79
CA ARG A 11 3.83 9.05 14.06
C ARG A 11 5.00 8.10 14.26
N ASN A 12 4.78 6.89 14.77
CA ASN A 12 5.82 5.91 15.06
C ASN A 12 5.87 4.79 14.03
N GLY A 13 5.24 4.97 12.87
CA GLY A 13 5.21 3.96 11.82
C GLY A 13 4.09 2.92 11.97
N GLU A 14 3.15 3.14 12.87
CA GLU A 14 2.04 2.23 13.11
C GLU A 14 1.20 2.08 11.84
N ILE A 15 0.86 0.84 11.45
CA ILE A 15 0.03 0.58 10.27
C ILE A 15 -1.13 -0.38 10.54
N GLY A 16 -1.13 -1.12 11.63
CA GLY A 16 -2.21 -2.06 11.90
C GLY A 16 -2.21 -2.64 13.29
N LYS A 17 -3.36 -3.21 13.65
CA LYS A 17 -3.56 -3.97 14.87
C LYS A 17 -4.61 -5.04 14.62
N ASN A 18 -4.35 -6.26 15.09
CA ASN A 18 -5.27 -7.39 14.94
C ASN A 18 -5.69 -7.61 13.47
N ASN A 19 -4.73 -7.46 12.54
CA ASN A 19 -4.91 -7.63 11.11
C ASN A 19 -5.95 -6.68 10.51
N ASP A 20 -6.10 -5.49 11.07
CA ASP A 20 -7.04 -4.48 10.59
C ASP A 20 -6.42 -3.07 10.68
N LEU A 21 -7.08 -2.10 10.05
CA LEU A 21 -6.72 -0.70 10.18
C LEU A 21 -7.07 -0.20 11.58
N ILE A 22 -6.26 0.72 12.09
CA ILE A 22 -6.45 1.31 13.42
C ILE A 22 -7.38 2.53 13.35
N TRP A 23 -7.37 3.23 12.23
CA TRP A 23 -8.10 4.49 12.01
C TRP A 23 -9.07 4.38 10.86
N HIS A 24 -9.98 5.34 10.81
CA HIS A 24 -10.89 5.52 9.69
C HIS A 24 -10.79 6.97 9.22
N LEU A 25 -10.19 7.17 8.04
CA LEU A 25 -9.94 8.48 7.43
C LEU A 25 -10.48 8.47 6.00
N PRO A 26 -11.75 8.83 5.80
CA PRO A 26 -12.36 8.80 4.46
C PRO A 26 -11.59 9.62 3.42
N ALA A 27 -11.03 10.76 3.80
CA ALA A 27 -10.24 11.59 2.87
C ALA A 27 -8.97 10.87 2.41
N ASP A 28 -8.31 10.10 3.29
CA ASP A 28 -7.15 9.29 2.91
C ASP A 28 -7.56 8.07 2.07
N MET A 29 -8.68 7.45 2.40
CA MET A 29 -9.23 6.34 1.61
C MET A 29 -9.53 6.78 0.18
N LYS A 30 -10.06 7.99 0.01
CA LYS A 30 -10.31 8.58 -1.31
C LYS A 30 -9.01 8.84 -2.05
N PHE A 31 -8.01 9.37 -1.38
CA PHE A 31 -6.68 9.57 -1.96
C PHE A 31 -6.09 8.25 -2.46
N PHE A 32 -6.15 7.20 -1.65
CA PHE A 32 -5.67 5.86 -2.01
C PHE A 32 -6.39 5.34 -3.26
N LYS A 33 -7.71 5.42 -3.29
CA LYS A 33 -8.50 4.98 -4.44
C LYS A 33 -8.14 5.75 -5.70
N ASP A 34 -8.12 7.07 -5.62
CA ASP A 34 -7.86 7.94 -6.78
C ASP A 34 -6.43 7.72 -7.32
N THR A 35 -5.47 7.48 -6.44
CA THR A 35 -4.07 7.26 -6.81
C THR A 35 -3.84 5.90 -7.46
N THR A 36 -4.52 4.85 -6.99
CA THR A 36 -4.33 3.49 -7.48
C THR A 36 -5.29 3.08 -8.60
N GLU A 37 -6.32 3.89 -8.88
CA GLU A 37 -7.34 3.57 -9.89
C GLU A 37 -6.70 3.36 -11.26
N ASP A 38 -7.17 2.33 -11.98
CA ASP A 38 -6.68 1.91 -13.28
C ASP A 38 -5.24 1.35 -13.28
N HIS A 39 -4.69 1.10 -12.11
CA HIS A 39 -3.35 0.53 -11.95
C HIS A 39 -3.40 -0.89 -11.38
N ILE A 40 -2.23 -1.47 -11.15
CA ILE A 40 -2.07 -2.79 -10.53
C ILE A 40 -1.80 -2.58 -9.04
N VAL A 41 -2.51 -3.33 -8.18
CA VAL A 41 -2.26 -3.32 -6.73
C VAL A 41 -1.78 -4.70 -6.31
N ILE A 42 -0.66 -4.73 -5.58
CA ILE A 42 -0.02 -5.95 -5.10
C ILE A 42 -0.09 -5.96 -3.58
N MET A 43 -0.65 -7.03 -3.02
CA MET A 43 -0.84 -7.18 -1.58
C MET A 43 -0.51 -8.60 -1.13
N GLY A 44 -0.20 -8.74 0.16
CA GLY A 44 -0.09 -10.05 0.77
C GLY A 44 -1.45 -10.64 1.09
N ARG A 45 -1.47 -11.96 1.32
CA ARG A 45 -2.71 -12.68 1.61
C ARG A 45 -3.44 -12.12 2.84
N ARG A 46 -2.73 -11.78 3.91
CA ARG A 46 -3.36 -11.24 5.12
C ARG A 46 -4.09 -9.92 4.84
N ASN A 47 -3.50 -9.08 3.99
CA ASN A 47 -4.15 -7.84 3.58
C ASN A 47 -5.42 -8.13 2.78
N TRP A 48 -5.34 -9.07 1.83
CA TRP A 48 -6.51 -9.51 1.07
C TRP A 48 -7.61 -10.02 2.00
N ASP A 49 -7.27 -10.89 2.96
CA ASP A 49 -8.23 -11.46 3.90
C ASP A 49 -8.86 -10.39 4.81
N SER A 50 -8.14 -9.30 5.09
CA SER A 50 -8.64 -8.20 5.92
C SER A 50 -9.67 -7.33 5.20
N ILE A 51 -9.71 -7.35 3.87
CA ILE A 51 -10.69 -6.60 3.09
C ILE A 51 -12.03 -7.35 3.15
N PRO A 52 -13.13 -6.70 3.57
CA PRO A 52 -14.44 -7.35 3.56
C PRO A 52 -14.78 -7.89 2.17
N ARG A 53 -15.41 -9.06 2.12
CA ARG A 53 -15.72 -9.74 0.85
C ARG A 53 -16.44 -8.85 -0.16
N LYS A 54 -17.34 -8.00 0.31
CA LYS A 54 -18.11 -7.10 -0.57
C LYS A 54 -17.26 -6.00 -1.22
N TYR A 55 -16.04 -5.76 -0.72
CA TYR A 55 -15.15 -4.73 -1.23
C TYR A 55 -13.95 -5.30 -1.99
N ARG A 56 -13.86 -6.62 -2.13
CA ARG A 56 -12.78 -7.23 -2.87
C ARG A 56 -13.29 -8.07 -4.04
N PRO A 57 -12.62 -8.06 -5.22
CA PRO A 57 -11.36 -7.30 -5.46
C PRO A 57 -11.61 -5.80 -5.42
N LEU A 58 -10.55 -5.03 -5.20
CA LEU A 58 -10.63 -3.57 -5.24
C LEU A 58 -11.04 -3.13 -6.64
N VAL A 59 -12.15 -2.40 -6.73
CA VAL A 59 -12.79 -2.04 -8.01
C VAL A 59 -11.89 -1.10 -8.82
N GLY A 60 -11.86 -1.30 -10.14
CA GLY A 60 -11.11 -0.44 -11.05
C GLY A 60 -9.60 -0.64 -11.03
N ARG A 61 -9.13 -1.70 -10.38
CA ARG A 61 -7.71 -2.02 -10.27
C ARG A 61 -7.49 -3.49 -10.58
N GLU A 62 -6.32 -3.83 -11.10
CA GLU A 62 -5.94 -5.23 -11.23
C GLU A 62 -5.33 -5.69 -9.90
N ASN A 63 -5.99 -6.64 -9.24
CA ASN A 63 -5.61 -7.11 -7.91
C ASN A 63 -4.68 -8.30 -8.03
N VAL A 64 -3.55 -8.22 -7.31
CA VAL A 64 -2.54 -9.27 -7.23
C VAL A 64 -2.32 -9.61 -5.77
N VAL A 65 -2.39 -10.92 -5.45
CA VAL A 65 -2.18 -11.42 -4.08
C VAL A 65 -0.94 -12.30 -4.05
N LEU A 66 -0.05 -12.02 -3.13
CA LEU A 66 1.14 -12.83 -2.89
C LEU A 66 0.89 -13.80 -1.75
N THR A 67 1.15 -15.09 -1.98
CA THR A 67 1.06 -16.12 -0.95
C THR A 67 1.97 -17.28 -1.29
N ARG A 68 2.53 -17.92 -0.28
CA ARG A 68 3.31 -19.14 -0.45
C ARG A 68 2.43 -20.39 -0.59
N SER A 69 1.14 -20.27 -0.26
CA SER A 69 0.21 -21.38 -0.35
C SER A 69 -0.13 -21.67 -1.81
N GLU A 70 0.09 -22.92 -2.23
CA GLU A 70 -0.24 -23.36 -3.59
C GLU A 70 -1.73 -23.59 -3.79
N ASP A 71 -2.47 -23.79 -2.69
CA ASP A 71 -3.91 -24.10 -2.71
C ASP A 71 -4.79 -22.86 -2.59
N PHE A 72 -4.19 -21.68 -2.44
CA PHE A 72 -4.93 -20.44 -2.28
C PHE A 72 -5.44 -19.93 -3.62
N SER A 73 -6.71 -19.55 -3.65
CA SER A 73 -7.29 -18.83 -4.77
C SER A 73 -8.05 -17.62 -4.27
N ALA A 74 -8.06 -16.55 -5.04
CA ALA A 74 -8.74 -15.31 -4.71
C ALA A 74 -9.60 -14.91 -5.90
N GLU A 75 -10.92 -14.93 -5.73
CA GLU A 75 -11.83 -14.54 -6.80
C GLU A 75 -11.62 -13.08 -7.20
N GLY A 76 -11.35 -12.87 -8.48
CA GLY A 76 -11.11 -11.53 -9.02
C GLY A 76 -9.69 -11.02 -8.86
N ALA A 77 -8.75 -11.84 -8.38
CA ALA A 77 -7.35 -11.50 -8.25
C ALA A 77 -6.46 -12.54 -8.92
N THR A 78 -5.27 -12.14 -9.30
CA THR A 78 -4.21 -13.05 -9.76
C THR A 78 -3.29 -13.36 -8.60
N VAL A 79 -2.96 -14.63 -8.41
CA VAL A 79 -2.13 -15.09 -7.30
C VAL A 79 -0.74 -15.43 -7.80
N PHE A 80 0.28 -14.95 -7.10
CA PHE A 80 1.69 -15.28 -7.32
C PHE A 80 2.33 -15.75 -6.01
N ASN A 81 3.36 -16.59 -6.12
CA ASN A 81 4.04 -17.13 -4.94
C ASN A 81 5.11 -16.19 -4.38
N ASP A 82 5.59 -15.25 -5.19
CA ASP A 82 6.56 -14.25 -4.74
C ASP A 82 6.44 -12.95 -5.54
N LEU A 83 7.03 -11.90 -4.98
CA LEU A 83 7.00 -10.55 -5.58
C LEU A 83 7.72 -10.51 -6.93
N LYS A 84 8.86 -11.17 -7.03
CA LYS A 84 9.65 -11.16 -8.26
C LYS A 84 8.86 -11.76 -9.42
N ALA A 85 8.15 -12.86 -9.20
CA ALA A 85 7.32 -13.49 -10.22
C ALA A 85 6.20 -12.55 -10.67
N ALA A 86 5.55 -11.87 -9.73
CA ALA A 86 4.49 -10.91 -10.04
C ALA A 86 5.02 -9.74 -10.88
N LEU A 87 6.11 -9.13 -10.44
CA LEU A 87 6.70 -8.00 -11.15
C LEU A 87 7.20 -8.38 -12.55
N SER A 88 7.79 -9.56 -12.68
CA SER A 88 8.27 -10.06 -13.99
C SER A 88 7.12 -10.28 -14.95
N PHE A 89 5.99 -10.79 -14.45
CA PHE A 89 4.79 -11.01 -15.27
C PHE A 89 4.26 -9.71 -15.87
N TYR A 90 4.23 -8.62 -15.09
CA TYR A 90 3.71 -7.34 -15.54
C TYR A 90 4.75 -6.45 -16.22
N ASN A 91 6.04 -6.74 -16.08
CA ASN A 91 7.10 -5.90 -16.63
C ASN A 91 7.27 -6.15 -18.14
N GLN A 92 6.31 -5.71 -18.91
CA GLN A 92 6.32 -5.83 -20.37
C GLN A 92 6.38 -4.43 -21.00
N SER A 93 6.97 -4.34 -22.20
CA SER A 93 7.18 -3.07 -22.87
C SER A 93 5.90 -2.27 -23.17
N SER A 94 4.76 -2.99 -23.25
CA SER A 94 3.45 -2.38 -23.48
C SER A 94 2.74 -1.96 -22.20
N GLU A 95 3.27 -2.34 -21.01
CA GLU A 95 2.61 -2.02 -19.75
C GLU A 95 2.84 -0.55 -19.39
N ARG A 96 1.75 0.17 -19.23
CA ARG A 96 1.75 1.60 -18.88
C ARG A 96 1.35 1.86 -17.45
N ARG A 97 0.76 0.85 -16.79
CA ARG A 97 0.27 1.00 -15.43
C ARG A 97 1.42 0.93 -14.44
N THR A 98 1.23 1.55 -13.29
CA THR A 98 2.12 1.44 -12.14
C THR A 98 1.73 0.22 -11.32
N CYS A 99 2.70 -0.49 -10.76
CA CYS A 99 2.47 -1.49 -9.73
C CYS A 99 2.57 -0.83 -8.37
N PHE A 100 1.45 -0.76 -7.65
CA PHE A 100 1.40 -0.23 -6.29
C PHE A 100 1.49 -1.36 -5.28
N ILE A 101 2.52 -1.31 -4.43
CA ILE A 101 2.67 -2.21 -3.28
C ILE A 101 1.80 -1.63 -2.15
N ILE A 102 0.76 -2.35 -1.75
CA ILE A 102 -0.25 -1.82 -0.83
C ILE A 102 -0.28 -2.50 0.55
N GLY A 103 0.63 -3.41 0.81
CA GLY A 103 0.79 -3.99 2.15
C GLY A 103 0.58 -5.49 2.22
N GLY A 104 0.66 -6.14 3.39
CA GLY A 104 1.05 -5.49 4.65
C GLY A 104 2.55 -5.34 4.87
N ALA A 105 2.95 -5.29 6.14
CA ALA A 105 4.33 -5.00 6.54
C ALA A 105 5.36 -5.91 5.87
N GLN A 106 5.08 -7.21 5.77
CA GLN A 106 6.00 -8.16 5.13
C GLN A 106 6.20 -7.85 3.64
N VAL A 107 5.14 -7.49 2.94
CA VAL A 107 5.22 -7.17 1.51
C VAL A 107 5.94 -5.84 1.30
N TYR A 108 5.70 -4.85 2.15
CA TYR A 108 6.47 -3.60 2.12
C TYR A 108 7.97 -3.88 2.30
N GLN A 109 8.30 -4.73 3.28
CA GLN A 109 9.70 -5.08 3.56
C GLN A 109 10.34 -5.81 2.36
N LEU A 110 9.63 -6.77 1.77
CA LEU A 110 10.12 -7.50 0.60
C LEU A 110 10.42 -6.54 -0.56
N ALA A 111 9.52 -5.59 -0.82
CA ALA A 111 9.69 -4.64 -1.92
C ALA A 111 10.87 -3.69 -1.67
N LEU A 112 11.01 -3.20 -0.45
CA LEU A 112 12.12 -2.31 -0.09
C LEU A 112 13.47 -3.04 -0.12
N ASP A 113 13.52 -4.27 0.41
CA ASP A 113 14.74 -5.08 0.40
C ASP A 113 15.18 -5.47 -1.03
N ALA A 114 14.22 -5.66 -1.92
CA ALA A 114 14.51 -5.95 -3.32
C ALA A 114 15.04 -4.74 -4.09
N GLY A 115 14.96 -3.54 -3.53
CA GLY A 115 15.42 -2.32 -4.17
C GLY A 115 14.62 -1.92 -5.40
N CYS A 116 13.40 -2.42 -5.55
CA CYS A 116 12.58 -2.17 -6.74
C CYS A 116 11.63 -0.98 -6.61
N VAL A 117 11.51 -0.39 -5.43
CA VAL A 117 10.59 0.72 -5.19
C VAL A 117 11.22 2.02 -5.66
N GLU A 118 10.59 2.67 -6.63
CA GLU A 118 11.05 3.92 -7.23
C GLU A 118 10.36 5.15 -6.64
N GLU A 119 9.21 4.94 -6.02
CA GLU A 119 8.35 6.01 -5.54
C GLU A 119 7.54 5.52 -4.35
N MET A 120 7.30 6.40 -3.39
CA MET A 120 6.42 6.10 -2.27
C MET A 120 5.45 7.26 -2.04
N TYR A 121 4.20 6.90 -1.77
CA TYR A 121 3.21 7.83 -1.21
C TYR A 121 2.97 7.42 0.23
N ILE A 122 3.35 8.28 1.16
CA ILE A 122 3.17 8.01 2.59
C ILE A 122 2.24 9.06 3.19
N THR A 123 1.12 8.60 3.72
CA THR A 123 0.23 9.44 4.52
C THR A 123 0.74 9.43 5.95
N HIS A 124 1.23 10.56 6.41
CA HIS A 124 1.71 10.76 7.78
C HIS A 124 0.56 11.27 8.63
N ILE A 125 0.00 10.40 9.47
CA ILE A 125 -1.10 10.74 10.37
C ILE A 125 -0.52 11.35 11.64
N ASP A 126 -1.03 12.52 12.03
CA ASP A 126 -0.54 13.28 13.17
C ASP A 126 -1.13 12.75 14.49
N GLU A 127 -0.85 11.48 14.79
CA GLU A 127 -1.28 10.80 16.01
C GLU A 127 -0.44 9.57 16.27
N GLU A 128 -0.31 9.18 17.53
CA GLU A 128 0.29 7.91 17.94
C GLU A 128 -0.81 6.89 18.19
N PHE A 129 -0.55 5.63 17.82
CA PHE A 129 -1.54 4.58 17.95
C PHE A 129 -0.95 3.36 18.66
N ASP A 130 -1.80 2.66 19.41
CA ASP A 130 -1.49 1.32 19.90
C ASP A 130 -1.57 0.36 18.70
N ALA A 131 -0.47 -0.31 18.39
CA ALA A 131 -0.34 -1.12 17.19
C ALA A 131 0.51 -2.37 17.45
N ASP A 132 0.30 -3.39 16.62
CA ASP A 132 1.15 -4.58 16.58
C ASP A 132 1.89 -4.73 15.26
N THR A 133 1.60 -3.87 14.29
CA THR A 133 2.20 -3.93 12.96
C THR A 133 2.70 -2.54 12.56
N TYR A 134 3.93 -2.50 12.06
CA TYR A 134 4.64 -1.25 11.76
C TYR A 134 5.19 -1.27 10.34
N PHE A 135 5.22 -0.09 9.72
CA PHE A 135 5.90 0.11 8.46
C PHE A 135 7.41 -0.09 8.65
N PRO A 136 8.11 -0.73 7.72
CA PRO A 136 9.57 -0.89 7.80
C PRO A 136 10.28 0.47 7.95
N LYS A 137 11.39 0.48 8.67
CA LYS A 137 12.22 1.68 8.78
C LYS A 137 12.89 1.96 7.44
N VAL A 138 12.76 3.18 6.95
CA VAL A 138 13.36 3.63 5.69
C VAL A 138 14.35 4.74 5.98
N ASP A 139 15.54 4.64 5.41
CA ASP A 139 16.49 5.74 5.39
C ASP A 139 16.10 6.68 4.24
N PHE A 140 15.53 7.83 4.58
CA PHE A 140 15.04 8.79 3.58
C PHE A 140 16.14 9.73 3.05
N SER A 141 17.38 9.58 3.49
CA SER A 141 18.46 10.50 3.11
C SER A 141 18.71 10.57 1.60
N GLU A 142 18.42 9.48 0.87
CA GLU A 142 18.58 9.41 -0.58
C GLU A 142 17.29 9.71 -1.35
N TRP A 143 16.21 9.99 -0.64
CA TRP A 143 14.91 10.24 -1.26
C TRP A 143 14.63 11.75 -1.31
N LYS A 144 14.12 12.20 -2.44
CA LYS A 144 13.50 13.52 -2.56
C LYS A 144 12.07 13.42 -2.11
N SER A 145 11.49 14.51 -1.66
CA SER A 145 10.08 14.50 -1.25
C SER A 145 9.39 15.83 -1.50
N ASP A 146 8.08 15.75 -1.67
CA ASP A 146 7.22 16.92 -1.64
C ASP A 146 5.88 16.56 -0.98
N VAL A 147 5.15 17.58 -0.58
CA VAL A 147 3.81 17.45 0.00
C VAL A 147 2.82 17.46 -1.16
N VAL A 148 2.00 16.41 -1.25
CA VAL A 148 0.96 16.31 -2.28
C VAL A 148 -0.43 16.63 -1.76
N MET A 149 -0.65 16.52 -0.44
CA MET A 149 -1.93 16.80 0.17
C MET A 149 -1.76 17.03 1.67
N GLU A 150 -2.49 18.00 2.21
CA GLU A 150 -2.64 18.21 3.65
C GLU A 150 -4.11 18.24 3.99
N HIS A 151 -4.48 17.65 5.12
CA HIS A 151 -5.87 17.59 5.56
C HIS A 151 -5.94 17.81 7.07
N SER A 152 -6.70 18.81 7.49
CA SER A 152 -6.97 19.04 8.90
C SER A 152 -8.02 18.04 9.41
N HIS A 153 -8.03 17.77 10.71
CA HIS A 153 -9.09 16.96 11.29
C HIS A 153 -10.46 17.62 11.08
N ASP A 154 -11.48 16.80 10.90
CA ASP A 154 -12.85 17.26 10.76
C ASP A 154 -13.81 16.21 11.32
N GLU A 155 -15.11 16.39 11.14
CA GLU A 155 -16.13 15.48 11.69
C GLU A 155 -15.99 14.04 11.18
N LYS A 156 -15.54 13.87 9.95
CA LYS A 156 -15.38 12.54 9.32
C LYS A 156 -13.96 12.01 9.43
N ASN A 157 -12.98 12.89 9.58
CA ASN A 157 -11.56 12.55 9.64
C ASN A 157 -10.99 13.00 10.98
N PRO A 158 -10.96 12.10 12.00
CA PRO A 158 -10.65 12.51 13.37
C PRO A 158 -9.19 12.92 13.59
N TYR A 159 -8.29 12.66 12.63
CA TYR A 159 -6.87 13.00 12.73
C TYR A 159 -6.44 13.82 11.54
N ALA A 160 -5.62 14.84 11.78
CA ALA A 160 -4.92 15.55 10.70
C ALA A 160 -3.89 14.65 10.06
N PHE A 161 -3.65 14.81 8.77
CA PHE A 161 -2.61 14.05 8.08
C PHE A 161 -2.00 14.84 6.93
N THR A 162 -0.80 14.43 6.53
CA THR A 162 -0.07 14.98 5.39
C THR A 162 0.36 13.83 4.51
N VAL A 163 0.03 13.88 3.23
CA VAL A 163 0.50 12.91 2.24
C VAL A 163 1.76 13.47 1.58
N LYS A 164 2.84 12.72 1.66
CA LYS A 164 4.10 13.05 0.98
C LYS A 164 4.41 12.02 -0.08
N ARG A 165 4.91 12.50 -1.20
CA ARG A 165 5.47 11.69 -2.26
C ARG A 165 6.98 11.70 -2.13
N TYR A 166 7.57 10.51 -2.17
CA TYR A 166 9.03 10.32 -2.12
C TYR A 166 9.49 9.66 -3.42
N TRP A 167 10.65 10.10 -3.92
CA TRP A 167 11.26 9.50 -5.12
C TRP A 167 12.77 9.64 -5.07
N LYS A 168 13.46 8.84 -5.89
CA LYS A 168 14.92 8.90 -6.03
C LYS A 168 15.36 9.59 -7.30
#